data_147893ba2e319927f5cd3d70aa5d81f1
#
_entry.id   147893ba2e319927f5cd3d70aa5d81f1
#
_cell.length_a   1.000
_cell.length_b   1.000
_cell.length_c   1.000
_cell.angle_alpha   90.00
_cell.angle_beta   90.00
_cell.angle_gamma   90.00
#
_symmetry.space_group_name_H-M   'P 1'
#
loop_
_entity.id
_entity.type
_entity.pdbx_description
1 polymer ?
#
loop_
_entity_poly.entity_id
_entity_poly.type
_entity_poly.pdbx_seq_one_letter_code
_entity_poly.pdbx_strand_id
1 'polypeptide(L)'
;MASAFFIPTVNLMGAGCLKDAADSIKAQGFTKGLIVTDKILNQIGVVKQVQDLLSERHVETVVFDGTQPNPTIGNVNAGLALLKQNECDFVISLGGGSPHDCAKGIALVAANGGEIADYEGVDKSAKPMLPLIAINTTAGTASEMTRFCIITDEERHIKMAIVDKHTTPLISVNDPELMLAKPASLTAATGMDALTHAVEAYVSIAATPITDAVAIKAIELIQAHLRTAVAHGDDIEAREQMAYAQFMAGMAFNNASLGYVHAMAHQLGGFYDLPHGVCNAILLPHVQRYNAQVCPERLRDVAKAMGVNVEGMSAEQGAEAAIDAIVALAKDVGIPAGIHELGAKLEDIPTLADNALKDACGFTNPKQATHEEISAIFEAAM
;
A
#
# COMPACT_ATOMS: atom_id res chain seq x y z
N MET A 1 -20.61 -9.29 15.72
CA MET A 1 -20.42 -7.82 15.74
C MET A 1 -20.62 -7.30 14.32
N ALA A 2 -21.14 -6.08 14.15
CA ALA A 2 -21.23 -5.46 12.83
C ALA A 2 -19.81 -5.09 12.37
N SER A 3 -19.51 -5.32 11.08
CA SER A 3 -18.27 -4.88 10.43
C SER A 3 -18.59 -3.80 9.41
N ALA A 4 -17.74 -2.76 9.34
CA ALA A 4 -17.79 -1.76 8.29
C ALA A 4 -16.88 -2.18 7.14
N PHE A 5 -17.23 -1.80 5.91
CA PHE A 5 -16.40 -2.02 4.70
C PHE A 5 -16.20 -0.69 3.99
N PHE A 6 -14.93 -0.28 3.86
CA PHE A 6 -14.53 1.00 3.32
C PHE A 6 -13.92 0.82 1.92
N ILE A 7 -14.40 1.60 0.98
CA ILE A 7 -13.92 1.65 -0.41
C ILE A 7 -14.23 3.04 -0.99
N PRO A 8 -13.44 3.59 -1.94
CA PRO A 8 -13.78 4.83 -2.62
C PRO A 8 -15.13 4.75 -3.33
N THR A 9 -15.78 5.90 -3.46
CA THR A 9 -17.13 5.97 -4.08
C THR A 9 -17.08 5.57 -5.55
N VAL A 10 -16.04 5.95 -6.28
CA VAL A 10 -15.82 5.60 -7.68
C VAL A 10 -14.43 5.04 -7.86
N ASN A 11 -14.31 3.91 -8.57
CA ASN A 11 -13.03 3.27 -8.86
C ASN A 11 -12.94 3.02 -10.36
N LEU A 12 -12.03 3.72 -11.03
CA LEU A 12 -11.77 3.62 -12.44
C LEU A 12 -10.57 2.72 -12.68
N MET A 13 -10.75 1.68 -13.47
CA MET A 13 -9.77 0.63 -13.70
C MET A 13 -9.67 0.33 -15.20
N GLY A 14 -8.43 0.11 -15.68
CA GLY A 14 -8.16 -0.32 -17.06
C GLY A 14 -7.47 0.74 -17.91
N ALA A 15 -6.90 0.30 -19.03
CA ALA A 15 -6.13 1.16 -19.93
C ALA A 15 -6.94 2.34 -20.47
N GLY A 16 -6.38 3.54 -20.35
CA GLY A 16 -7.00 4.78 -20.80
C GLY A 16 -8.04 5.39 -19.85
N CYS A 17 -8.32 4.77 -18.67
CA CYS A 17 -9.33 5.28 -17.73
C CYS A 17 -8.97 6.65 -17.12
N LEU A 18 -7.75 7.13 -17.30
CA LEU A 18 -7.37 8.50 -16.92
C LEU A 18 -8.24 9.57 -17.60
N LYS A 19 -8.71 9.31 -18.83
CA LYS A 19 -9.63 10.22 -19.55
C LYS A 19 -11.00 10.27 -18.87
N ASP A 20 -11.51 9.09 -18.46
CA ASP A 20 -12.80 9.00 -17.75
C ASP A 20 -12.71 9.68 -16.37
N ALA A 21 -11.53 9.62 -15.74
CA ALA A 21 -11.27 10.36 -14.51
C ALA A 21 -11.36 11.87 -14.71
N ALA A 22 -10.78 12.41 -15.77
CA ALA A 22 -10.86 13.83 -16.09
C ALA A 22 -12.30 14.27 -16.37
N ASP A 23 -13.11 13.46 -17.06
CA ASP A 23 -14.53 13.70 -17.27
C ASP A 23 -15.32 13.66 -15.96
N SER A 24 -15.00 12.70 -15.08
CA SER A 24 -15.60 12.58 -13.75
C SER A 24 -15.29 13.79 -12.86
N ILE A 25 -14.04 14.27 -12.87
CA ILE A 25 -13.61 15.49 -12.15
C ILE A 25 -14.44 16.70 -12.62
N LYS A 26 -14.57 16.88 -13.93
CA LYS A 26 -15.38 17.96 -14.48
C LYS A 26 -16.85 17.86 -14.08
N ALA A 27 -17.42 16.67 -14.09
CA ALA A 27 -18.80 16.42 -13.70
C ALA A 27 -19.08 16.74 -12.21
N GLN A 28 -18.07 16.68 -11.33
CA GLN A 28 -18.19 17.08 -9.92
C GLN A 28 -18.29 18.62 -9.75
N GLY A 29 -18.01 19.40 -10.80
CA GLY A 29 -18.05 20.85 -10.74
C GLY A 29 -16.82 21.50 -10.10
N PHE A 30 -15.74 20.74 -9.90
CA PHE A 30 -14.46 21.27 -9.39
C PHE A 30 -13.83 22.24 -10.40
N THR A 31 -13.17 23.27 -9.87
CA THR A 31 -12.63 24.36 -10.69
C THR A 31 -11.12 24.43 -10.68
N LYS A 32 -10.49 24.18 -9.53
CA LYS A 32 -9.05 24.32 -9.38
C LYS A 32 -8.46 23.28 -8.42
N GLY A 33 -7.62 22.37 -8.94
CA GLY A 33 -7.02 21.28 -8.18
C GLY A 33 -5.57 21.51 -7.82
N LEU A 34 -5.16 21.02 -6.63
CA LEU A 34 -3.75 20.83 -6.29
C LEU A 34 -3.31 19.42 -6.69
N ILE A 35 -2.39 19.29 -7.65
CA ILE A 35 -1.72 18.02 -7.97
C ILE A 35 -0.56 17.83 -7.00
N VAL A 36 -0.65 16.79 -6.16
CA VAL A 36 0.40 16.37 -5.23
C VAL A 36 1.14 15.18 -5.82
N THR A 37 2.45 15.33 -6.02
CA THR A 37 3.27 14.35 -6.72
C THR A 37 4.74 14.44 -6.29
N ASP A 38 5.62 13.68 -6.92
CA ASP A 38 7.06 13.74 -6.76
C ASP A 38 7.76 14.38 -7.99
N LYS A 39 9.03 14.78 -7.79
CA LYS A 39 9.83 15.41 -8.85
C LYS A 39 10.03 14.53 -10.07
N ILE A 40 10.13 13.21 -9.88
CA ILE A 40 10.40 12.28 -10.99
C ILE A 40 9.21 12.25 -11.94
N LEU A 41 7.99 12.08 -11.42
CA LEU A 41 6.77 12.07 -12.23
C LEU A 41 6.54 13.40 -12.96
N ASN A 42 6.92 14.53 -12.32
CA ASN A 42 6.88 15.83 -12.95
C ASN A 42 7.90 15.94 -14.10
N GLN A 43 9.13 15.49 -13.91
CA GLN A 43 10.21 15.55 -14.91
C GLN A 43 9.96 14.65 -16.12
N ILE A 44 9.38 13.47 -15.94
CA ILE A 44 9.10 12.53 -17.03
C ILE A 44 7.80 12.83 -17.79
N GLY A 45 7.08 13.91 -17.42
CA GLY A 45 5.94 14.43 -18.16
C GLY A 45 4.57 13.84 -17.80
N VAL A 46 4.48 12.94 -16.83
CA VAL A 46 3.18 12.35 -16.39
C VAL A 46 2.27 13.43 -15.80
N VAL A 47 2.84 14.37 -15.04
CA VAL A 47 2.09 15.51 -14.50
C VAL A 47 1.48 16.35 -15.62
N LYS A 48 2.28 16.65 -16.66
CA LYS A 48 1.81 17.41 -17.81
C LYS A 48 0.65 16.72 -18.54
N GLN A 49 0.73 15.41 -18.70
CA GLN A 49 -0.36 14.62 -19.29
C GLN A 49 -1.68 14.82 -18.54
N VAL A 50 -1.65 14.75 -17.20
CA VAL A 50 -2.84 15.00 -16.36
C VAL A 50 -3.31 16.45 -16.48
N GLN A 51 -2.39 17.42 -16.44
CA GLN A 51 -2.73 18.83 -16.60
C GLN A 51 -3.38 19.14 -17.95
N ASP A 52 -2.86 18.60 -19.04
CA ASP A 52 -3.40 18.81 -20.38
C ASP A 52 -4.84 18.27 -20.49
N LEU A 53 -5.10 17.05 -19.99
CA LEU A 53 -6.43 16.46 -19.96
C LEU A 53 -7.44 17.28 -19.14
N LEU A 54 -7.02 17.85 -18.01
CA LEU A 54 -7.88 18.69 -17.18
C LEU A 54 -8.10 20.08 -17.79
N SER A 55 -7.06 20.65 -18.39
CA SER A 55 -7.14 21.95 -19.09
C SER A 55 -8.12 21.92 -20.26
N GLU A 56 -8.15 20.84 -21.05
CA GLU A 56 -9.14 20.61 -22.09
C GLU A 56 -10.59 20.65 -21.58
N ARG A 57 -10.78 20.36 -20.29
CA ARG A 57 -12.07 20.37 -19.59
C ARG A 57 -12.32 21.64 -18.78
N HIS A 58 -11.45 22.63 -18.93
CA HIS A 58 -11.49 23.90 -18.19
C HIS A 58 -11.40 23.72 -16.67
N VAL A 59 -10.57 22.78 -16.21
CA VAL A 59 -10.19 22.60 -14.80
C VAL A 59 -8.75 23.07 -14.64
N GLU A 60 -8.56 24.09 -13.80
CA GLU A 60 -7.24 24.61 -13.50
C GLU A 60 -6.47 23.70 -12.53
N THR A 61 -5.14 23.69 -12.62
CA THR A 61 -4.31 22.92 -11.72
C THR A 61 -3.07 23.66 -11.27
N VAL A 62 -2.69 23.44 -10.02
CA VAL A 62 -1.41 23.86 -9.42
C VAL A 62 -0.64 22.60 -9.04
N VAL A 63 0.67 22.59 -9.18
CA VAL A 63 1.50 21.41 -8.93
C VAL A 63 2.34 21.61 -7.67
N PHE A 64 2.25 20.66 -6.76
CA PHE A 64 3.17 20.46 -5.66
C PHE A 64 3.95 19.15 -5.91
N ASP A 65 5.19 19.25 -6.32
CA ASP A 65 6.10 18.12 -6.61
C ASP A 65 7.14 17.86 -5.51
N GLY A 66 6.88 18.42 -4.33
CA GLY A 66 7.77 18.32 -3.18
C GLY A 66 7.63 17.05 -2.33
N THR A 67 6.78 16.10 -2.72
CA THR A 67 6.63 14.86 -1.95
C THR A 67 7.89 14.01 -2.05
N GLN A 68 8.40 13.61 -0.88
CA GLN A 68 9.55 12.71 -0.76
C GLN A 68 9.10 11.26 -0.56
N PRO A 69 9.94 10.26 -0.84
CA PRO A 69 9.74 8.92 -0.30
C PRO A 69 9.57 9.02 1.23
N ASN A 70 8.58 8.30 1.80
CA ASN A 70 8.20 8.47 3.21
C ASN A 70 7.81 9.93 3.53
N PRO A 71 6.62 10.40 3.09
CA PRO A 71 6.25 11.81 3.18
C PRO A 71 6.23 12.30 4.62
N THR A 72 6.65 13.55 4.81
CA THR A 72 6.87 14.14 6.14
C THR A 72 5.78 15.16 6.50
N ILE A 73 5.73 15.55 7.78
CA ILE A 73 4.92 16.68 8.24
C ILE A 73 5.27 17.93 7.43
N GLY A 74 6.57 18.15 7.15
CA GLY A 74 7.03 19.27 6.33
C GLY A 74 6.46 19.26 4.92
N ASN A 75 6.35 18.07 4.27
CA ASN A 75 5.72 17.94 2.95
C ASN A 75 4.23 18.31 2.99
N VAL A 76 3.50 17.85 4.01
CA VAL A 76 2.08 18.17 4.19
C VAL A 76 1.89 19.67 4.37
N ASN A 77 2.68 20.30 5.23
CA ASN A 77 2.59 21.75 5.50
C ASN A 77 2.91 22.60 4.26
N ALA A 78 3.92 22.23 3.48
CA ALA A 78 4.29 22.93 2.24
C ALA A 78 3.17 22.81 1.17
N GLY A 79 2.62 21.62 0.96
CA GLY A 79 1.50 21.41 0.04
C GLY A 79 0.22 22.12 0.48
N LEU A 80 -0.07 22.14 1.79
CA LEU A 80 -1.21 22.86 2.36
C LEU A 80 -1.09 24.38 2.16
N ALA A 81 0.11 24.94 2.33
CA ALA A 81 0.35 26.35 2.07
C ALA A 81 0.06 26.71 0.62
N LEU A 82 0.54 25.90 -0.32
CA LEU A 82 0.31 26.08 -1.76
C LEU A 82 -1.18 25.95 -2.14
N LEU A 83 -1.89 24.97 -1.56
CA LEU A 83 -3.32 24.79 -1.73
C LEU A 83 -4.10 26.03 -1.32
N LYS A 84 -3.82 26.56 -0.12
CA LYS A 84 -4.48 27.76 0.43
C LYS A 84 -4.16 29.03 -0.38
N GLN A 85 -2.89 29.22 -0.74
CA GLN A 85 -2.45 30.38 -1.54
C GLN A 85 -3.15 30.46 -2.90
N ASN A 86 -3.45 29.29 -3.49
CA ASN A 86 -4.06 29.21 -4.81
C ASN A 86 -5.57 28.99 -4.78
N GLU A 87 -6.17 28.91 -3.59
CA GLU A 87 -7.61 28.68 -3.40
C GLU A 87 -8.11 27.43 -4.12
N CYS A 88 -7.36 26.31 -4.05
CA CYS A 88 -7.74 25.06 -4.64
C CYS A 88 -8.95 24.44 -3.91
N ASP A 89 -9.94 23.93 -4.64
CA ASP A 89 -11.19 23.38 -4.11
C ASP A 89 -11.19 21.85 -4.00
N PHE A 90 -10.18 21.18 -4.59
CA PHE A 90 -9.96 19.73 -4.48
C PHE A 90 -8.46 19.38 -4.60
N VAL A 91 -8.14 18.13 -4.34
CA VAL A 91 -6.77 17.61 -4.41
C VAL A 91 -6.71 16.43 -5.39
N ILE A 92 -5.65 16.35 -6.16
CA ILE A 92 -5.28 15.20 -6.98
C ILE A 92 -3.98 14.64 -6.42
N SER A 93 -3.94 13.38 -6.04
CA SER A 93 -2.67 12.70 -5.80
C SER A 93 -2.26 11.94 -7.06
N LEU A 94 -1.04 12.12 -7.51
CA LEU A 94 -0.49 11.46 -8.70
C LEU A 94 0.80 10.75 -8.33
N GLY A 95 0.77 9.43 -8.29
CA GLY A 95 1.94 8.64 -7.95
C GLY A 95 1.64 7.31 -7.27
N GLY A 96 2.56 6.84 -6.44
CA GLY A 96 2.39 5.69 -5.57
C GLY A 96 1.96 6.10 -4.16
N GLY A 97 2.29 5.27 -3.15
CA GLY A 97 1.88 5.49 -1.76
C GLY A 97 2.25 6.86 -1.21
N SER A 98 3.50 7.32 -1.39
CA SER A 98 3.96 8.59 -0.81
C SER A 98 3.18 9.82 -1.29
N PRO A 99 2.96 10.06 -2.60
CA PRO A 99 2.07 11.11 -3.06
C PRO A 99 0.63 10.97 -2.56
N HIS A 100 0.09 9.75 -2.48
CA HIS A 100 -1.26 9.54 -1.96
C HIS A 100 -1.37 9.92 -0.49
N ASP A 101 -0.45 9.48 0.34
CA ASP A 101 -0.45 9.77 1.77
C ASP A 101 -0.23 11.26 2.04
N CYS A 102 0.70 11.90 1.33
CA CYS A 102 0.91 13.35 1.42
C CYS A 102 -0.37 14.12 1.06
N ALA A 103 -1.03 13.75 -0.03
CA ALA A 103 -2.27 14.37 -0.49
C ALA A 103 -3.43 14.20 0.49
N LYS A 104 -3.58 13.00 1.08
CA LYS A 104 -4.55 12.73 2.15
C LYS A 104 -4.31 13.65 3.35
N GLY A 105 -3.04 13.77 3.80
CA GLY A 105 -2.68 14.68 4.89
C GLY A 105 -3.03 16.12 4.57
N ILE A 106 -2.68 16.62 3.38
CA ILE A 106 -3.02 17.97 2.93
C ILE A 106 -4.53 18.21 2.93
N ALA A 107 -5.28 17.29 2.30
CA ALA A 107 -6.73 17.38 2.16
C ALA A 107 -7.44 17.31 3.52
N LEU A 108 -6.95 16.47 4.44
CA LEU A 108 -7.50 16.31 5.79
C LEU A 108 -7.34 17.59 6.63
N VAL A 109 -6.12 18.11 6.69
CA VAL A 109 -5.83 19.35 7.44
C VAL A 109 -6.52 20.55 6.80
N ALA A 110 -6.58 20.63 5.48
CA ALA A 110 -7.29 21.71 4.79
C ALA A 110 -8.76 21.79 5.19
N ALA A 111 -9.43 20.64 5.35
CA ALA A 111 -10.83 20.59 5.72
C ALA A 111 -11.10 20.73 7.21
N ASN A 112 -10.24 20.15 8.07
CA ASN A 112 -10.47 20.03 9.50
C ASN A 112 -9.69 21.05 10.36
N GLY A 113 -8.60 21.64 9.82
CA GLY A 113 -7.71 22.54 10.59
C GLY A 113 -6.68 21.78 11.41
N GLY A 114 -6.02 22.47 12.34
CA GLY A 114 -4.98 21.89 13.17
C GLY A 114 -3.71 21.52 12.40
N GLU A 115 -2.98 20.54 12.92
CA GLU A 115 -1.78 19.95 12.34
C GLU A 115 -2.02 18.48 12.01
N ILE A 116 -1.25 17.91 11.07
CA ILE A 116 -1.45 16.52 10.66
C ILE A 116 -1.22 15.53 11.84
N ALA A 117 -0.35 15.87 12.78
CA ALA A 117 -0.09 15.06 13.99
C ALA A 117 -1.32 14.92 14.91
N ASP A 118 -2.27 15.87 14.87
CA ASP A 118 -3.49 15.79 15.67
C ASP A 118 -4.39 14.61 15.26
N TYR A 119 -4.19 14.08 14.05
CA TYR A 119 -4.98 13.00 13.46
C TYR A 119 -4.35 11.61 13.62
N GLU A 120 -3.18 11.50 14.27
CA GLU A 120 -2.55 10.20 14.54
C GLU A 120 -3.50 9.26 15.30
N GLY A 121 -3.65 8.04 14.78
CA GLY A 121 -4.53 7.00 15.32
C GLY A 121 -5.77 6.75 14.47
N VAL A 122 -6.88 6.37 15.11
CA VAL A 122 -8.09 5.89 14.41
C VAL A 122 -9.24 6.89 14.54
N ASP A 123 -9.84 7.27 13.40
CA ASP A 123 -11.05 8.10 13.28
C ASP A 123 -11.02 9.39 14.15
N LYS A 124 -9.93 10.15 14.02
CA LYS A 124 -9.72 11.40 14.77
C LYS A 124 -10.32 12.63 14.09
N SER A 125 -10.61 12.59 12.80
CA SER A 125 -11.16 13.73 12.08
C SER A 125 -12.63 13.96 12.38
N ALA A 126 -13.05 15.23 12.40
CA ALA A 126 -14.44 15.61 12.66
C ALA A 126 -15.33 15.53 11.41
N LYS A 127 -14.76 15.72 10.22
CA LYS A 127 -15.47 15.74 8.93
C LYS A 127 -14.57 15.25 7.80
N PRO A 128 -15.17 14.89 6.64
CA PRO A 128 -14.40 14.45 5.47
C PRO A 128 -13.31 15.44 5.07
N MET A 129 -12.20 14.92 4.54
CA MET A 129 -11.16 15.71 3.90
C MET A 129 -11.71 16.46 2.68
N LEU A 130 -10.96 17.42 2.12
CA LEU A 130 -11.30 17.96 0.79
C LEU A 130 -11.39 16.80 -0.22
N PRO A 131 -12.25 16.95 -1.26
CA PRO A 131 -12.34 15.91 -2.29
C PRO A 131 -10.97 15.53 -2.83
N LEU A 132 -10.63 14.24 -2.80
CA LEU A 132 -9.38 13.69 -3.29
C LEU A 132 -9.63 12.74 -4.46
N ILE A 133 -8.94 12.99 -5.57
CA ILE A 133 -8.86 12.10 -6.73
C ILE A 133 -7.46 11.45 -6.68
N ALA A 134 -7.41 10.14 -6.53
CA ALA A 134 -6.14 9.43 -6.38
C ALA A 134 -5.79 8.69 -7.68
N ILE A 135 -4.81 9.22 -8.43
CA ILE A 135 -4.31 8.66 -9.69
C ILE A 135 -3.06 7.84 -9.37
N ASN A 136 -3.21 6.53 -9.40
CA ASN A 136 -2.16 5.59 -9.01
C ASN A 136 -1.22 5.26 -10.17
N THR A 137 0.08 5.14 -9.87
CA THR A 137 1.12 4.78 -10.84
C THR A 137 1.93 3.55 -10.44
N THR A 138 1.53 2.85 -9.36
CA THR A 138 2.23 1.66 -8.85
C THR A 138 1.24 0.55 -8.51
N ALA A 139 1.61 -0.70 -8.72
CA ALA A 139 0.78 -1.85 -8.35
C ALA A 139 1.31 -2.47 -7.03
N GLY A 140 0.95 -1.87 -5.88
CA GLY A 140 1.46 -2.32 -4.59
C GLY A 140 0.69 -1.83 -3.38
N THR A 141 0.85 -0.58 -3.00
CA THR A 141 0.39 -0.02 -1.72
C THR A 141 -1.12 0.08 -1.56
N ALA A 142 -1.86 0.16 -2.67
CA ALA A 142 -3.29 0.44 -2.70
C ALA A 142 -3.71 1.71 -1.93
N SER A 143 -2.79 2.66 -1.71
CA SER A 143 -3.12 3.88 -0.97
C SER A 143 -4.20 4.72 -1.67
N GLU A 144 -4.33 4.62 -3.00
CA GLU A 144 -5.38 5.29 -3.78
C GLU A 144 -6.80 4.86 -3.37
N MET A 145 -6.95 3.73 -2.66
CA MET A 145 -8.27 3.22 -2.29
C MET A 145 -8.48 3.04 -0.79
N THR A 146 -7.44 3.23 0.02
CA THR A 146 -7.49 2.97 1.47
C THR A 146 -7.80 4.22 2.28
N ARG A 147 -8.18 4.00 3.55
CA ARG A 147 -8.31 5.02 4.59
C ARG A 147 -7.04 5.25 5.40
N PHE A 148 -5.93 4.63 4.99
CA PHE A 148 -4.62 4.78 5.63
C PHE A 148 -3.88 5.98 5.05
N CYS A 149 -3.19 6.72 5.92
CA CYS A 149 -2.31 7.82 5.58
C CYS A 149 -1.10 7.77 6.52
N ILE A 150 0.08 7.48 5.97
CA ILE A 150 1.30 7.30 6.74
C ILE A 150 2.21 8.50 6.52
N ILE A 151 2.44 9.27 7.57
CA ILE A 151 3.26 10.49 7.55
C ILE A 151 4.41 10.36 8.55
N THR A 152 5.61 10.67 8.11
CA THR A 152 6.79 10.68 8.98
C THR A 152 6.83 11.96 9.83
N ASP A 153 6.88 11.78 11.13
CA ASP A 153 7.23 12.84 12.07
C ASP A 153 8.75 12.91 12.18
N GLU A 154 9.34 13.96 11.63
CA GLU A 154 10.78 14.16 11.55
C GLU A 154 11.41 14.47 12.92
N GLU A 155 10.65 15.04 13.86
CA GLU A 155 11.12 15.36 15.21
C GLU A 155 11.14 14.13 16.11
N ARG A 156 10.08 13.32 16.06
CA ARG A 156 9.96 12.08 16.85
C ARG A 156 10.63 10.87 16.20
N HIS A 157 11.06 10.99 14.92
CA HIS A 157 11.61 9.89 14.11
C HIS A 157 10.69 8.67 14.03
N ILE A 158 9.38 8.90 13.86
CA ILE A 158 8.37 7.84 13.76
C ILE A 158 7.51 8.01 12.53
N LYS A 159 6.94 6.91 12.05
CA LYS A 159 5.87 6.90 11.05
C LYS A 159 4.54 6.94 11.78
N MET A 160 3.85 8.07 11.70
CA MET A 160 2.50 8.22 12.23
C MET A 160 1.50 7.49 11.33
N ALA A 161 0.72 6.60 11.89
CA ALA A 161 -0.39 5.96 11.20
C ALA A 161 -1.69 6.74 11.47
N ILE A 162 -2.26 7.32 10.43
CA ILE A 162 -3.57 7.96 10.43
C ILE A 162 -4.50 7.00 9.70
N VAL A 163 -5.47 6.45 10.41
CA VAL A 163 -6.43 5.47 9.87
C VAL A 163 -7.83 6.07 10.06
N ASP A 164 -8.31 6.77 9.05
CA ASP A 164 -9.53 7.56 9.21
C ASP A 164 -10.49 7.31 8.03
N LYS A 165 -11.76 7.04 8.33
CA LYS A 165 -12.81 6.85 7.32
C LYS A 165 -12.94 8.05 6.37
N HIS A 166 -12.57 9.24 6.81
CA HIS A 166 -12.64 10.47 6.08
C HIS A 166 -11.42 10.73 5.17
N THR A 167 -10.40 9.86 5.19
CA THR A 167 -9.24 9.91 4.28
C THR A 167 -9.36 8.96 3.08
N THR A 168 -10.50 8.27 2.93
CA THR A 168 -10.78 7.48 1.73
C THR A 168 -11.00 8.41 0.53
N PRO A 169 -10.25 8.25 -0.58
CA PRO A 169 -10.42 9.08 -1.77
C PRO A 169 -11.85 9.02 -2.33
N LEU A 170 -12.30 10.11 -2.96
CA LEU A 170 -13.58 10.16 -3.65
C LEU A 170 -13.56 9.32 -4.93
N ILE A 171 -12.48 9.43 -5.70
CA ILE A 171 -12.26 8.67 -6.94
C ILE A 171 -10.85 8.07 -6.87
N SER A 172 -10.74 6.77 -7.13
CA SER A 172 -9.46 6.12 -7.39
C SER A 172 -9.32 5.82 -8.89
N VAL A 173 -8.11 5.95 -9.42
CA VAL A 173 -7.79 5.75 -10.83
C VAL A 173 -6.58 4.83 -10.95
N ASN A 174 -6.78 3.68 -11.58
CA ASN A 174 -5.76 2.67 -11.82
C ASN A 174 -5.63 2.43 -13.33
N ASP A 175 -4.93 3.33 -14.01
CA ASP A 175 -4.63 3.23 -15.43
C ASP A 175 -3.28 2.53 -15.60
N PRO A 176 -3.24 1.29 -16.14
CA PRO A 176 -1.98 0.54 -16.30
C PRO A 176 -1.00 1.22 -17.26
N GLU A 177 -1.45 2.12 -18.13
CA GLU A 177 -0.55 2.89 -18.99
C GLU A 177 0.40 3.79 -18.18
N LEU A 178 -0.03 4.26 -17.00
CA LEU A 178 0.80 5.05 -16.08
C LEU A 178 1.82 4.21 -15.31
N MET A 179 1.71 2.88 -15.38
CA MET A 179 2.58 1.93 -14.68
C MET A 179 3.69 1.36 -15.57
N LEU A 180 3.62 1.53 -16.89
CA LEU A 180 4.56 0.95 -17.87
C LEU A 180 6.01 1.39 -17.66
N ALA A 181 6.23 2.63 -17.23
CA ALA A 181 7.57 3.18 -17.01
C ALA A 181 8.25 2.75 -15.70
N LYS A 182 7.61 1.90 -14.89
CA LYS A 182 8.18 1.49 -13.59
C LYS A 182 9.31 0.47 -13.80
N PRO A 183 10.47 0.65 -13.13
CA PRO A 183 11.57 -0.31 -13.17
C PRO A 183 11.17 -1.69 -12.67
N ALA A 184 11.82 -2.74 -13.17
CA ALA A 184 11.57 -4.12 -12.77
C ALA A 184 11.72 -4.33 -11.24
N SER A 185 12.74 -3.72 -10.61
CA SER A 185 12.96 -3.81 -9.16
C SER A 185 11.82 -3.21 -8.35
N LEU A 186 11.28 -2.06 -8.79
CA LEU A 186 10.12 -1.45 -8.13
C LEU A 186 8.85 -2.28 -8.37
N THR A 187 8.66 -2.81 -9.57
CA THR A 187 7.54 -3.70 -9.90
C THR A 187 7.56 -4.96 -9.01
N ALA A 188 8.74 -5.55 -8.82
CA ALA A 188 8.92 -6.72 -7.94
C ALA A 188 8.58 -6.38 -6.48
N ALA A 189 9.17 -5.30 -5.95
CA ALA A 189 8.96 -4.88 -4.57
C ALA A 189 7.48 -4.55 -4.28
N THR A 190 6.83 -3.78 -5.16
CA THR A 190 5.42 -3.40 -4.97
C THR A 190 4.46 -4.57 -5.19
N GLY A 191 4.75 -5.47 -6.14
CA GLY A 191 3.94 -6.67 -6.35
C GLY A 191 4.01 -7.66 -5.19
N MET A 192 5.19 -7.82 -4.58
CA MET A 192 5.35 -8.62 -3.37
C MET A 192 4.71 -7.96 -2.14
N ASP A 193 4.70 -6.63 -2.09
CA ASP A 193 3.96 -5.87 -1.08
C ASP A 193 2.44 -6.16 -1.19
N ALA A 194 1.89 -6.10 -2.40
CA ALA A 194 0.50 -6.47 -2.65
C ALA A 194 0.19 -7.93 -2.25
N LEU A 195 1.11 -8.86 -2.49
CA LEU A 195 0.97 -10.24 -2.02
C LEU A 195 0.92 -10.30 -0.49
N THR A 196 1.80 -9.56 0.16
CA THR A 196 1.84 -9.48 1.63
C THR A 196 0.52 -8.94 2.19
N HIS A 197 0.01 -7.86 1.62
CA HIS A 197 -1.31 -7.31 1.97
C HIS A 197 -2.42 -8.35 1.89
N ALA A 198 -2.49 -9.08 0.76
CA ALA A 198 -3.52 -10.10 0.55
C ALA A 198 -3.40 -11.28 1.52
N VAL A 199 -2.18 -11.79 1.75
CA VAL A 199 -1.93 -12.91 2.65
C VAL A 199 -2.21 -12.53 4.09
N GLU A 200 -1.70 -11.39 4.58
CA GLU A 200 -1.95 -10.93 5.94
C GLU A 200 -3.43 -10.65 6.20
N ALA A 201 -4.12 -9.97 5.26
CA ALA A 201 -5.55 -9.75 5.37
C ALA A 201 -6.35 -11.07 5.40
N TYR A 202 -5.93 -12.07 4.63
CA TYR A 202 -6.58 -13.37 4.60
C TYR A 202 -6.42 -14.12 5.92
N VAL A 203 -5.24 -14.12 6.54
CA VAL A 203 -5.02 -14.81 7.83
C VAL A 203 -5.42 -13.98 9.05
N SER A 204 -5.74 -12.70 8.88
CA SER A 204 -6.13 -11.79 9.96
C SER A 204 -7.33 -12.28 10.76
N ILE A 205 -7.34 -12.03 12.08
CA ILE A 205 -8.49 -12.30 12.93
C ILE A 205 -9.69 -11.39 12.64
N ALA A 206 -9.49 -10.30 11.89
CA ALA A 206 -10.54 -9.39 11.43
C ALA A 206 -11.06 -9.73 10.01
N ALA A 207 -10.62 -10.84 9.43
CA ALA A 207 -11.05 -11.29 8.11
C ALA A 207 -12.57 -11.56 8.08
N THR A 208 -13.18 -11.29 6.93
CA THR A 208 -14.60 -11.49 6.65
C THR A 208 -14.77 -12.21 5.33
N PRO A 209 -15.95 -12.79 5.03
CA PRO A 209 -16.17 -13.42 3.71
C PRO A 209 -15.92 -12.48 2.50
N ILE A 210 -16.13 -11.17 2.69
CA ILE A 210 -15.86 -10.18 1.63
C ILE A 210 -14.34 -10.02 1.44
N THR A 211 -13.61 -9.82 2.54
CA THR A 211 -12.15 -9.65 2.47
C THR A 211 -11.45 -10.93 2.02
N ASP A 212 -11.95 -12.10 2.41
CA ASP A 212 -11.44 -13.39 1.98
C ASP A 212 -11.53 -13.58 0.46
N ALA A 213 -12.69 -13.26 -0.11
CA ALA A 213 -12.92 -13.43 -1.55
C ALA A 213 -11.94 -12.58 -2.40
N VAL A 214 -11.73 -11.32 -2.00
CA VAL A 214 -10.83 -10.43 -2.74
C VAL A 214 -9.36 -10.72 -2.45
N ALA A 215 -8.99 -11.15 -1.23
CA ALA A 215 -7.63 -11.54 -0.89
C ALA A 215 -7.16 -12.75 -1.70
N ILE A 216 -7.95 -13.82 -1.75
CA ILE A 216 -7.65 -15.02 -2.55
C ILE A 216 -7.52 -14.66 -4.02
N LYS A 217 -8.43 -13.84 -4.56
CA LYS A 217 -8.35 -13.42 -5.96
C LYS A 217 -7.11 -12.57 -6.24
N ALA A 218 -6.73 -11.71 -5.33
CA ALA A 218 -5.49 -10.93 -5.44
C ALA A 218 -4.26 -11.85 -5.52
N ILE A 219 -4.17 -12.87 -4.65
CA ILE A 219 -3.07 -13.84 -4.63
C ILE A 219 -2.98 -14.59 -5.96
N GLU A 220 -4.13 -15.07 -6.51
CA GLU A 220 -4.19 -15.74 -7.81
C GLU A 220 -3.62 -14.86 -8.94
N LEU A 221 -4.04 -13.59 -9.00
CA LEU A 221 -3.59 -12.66 -10.03
C LEU A 221 -2.10 -12.31 -9.91
N ILE A 222 -1.61 -12.10 -8.68
CA ILE A 222 -0.18 -11.82 -8.44
C ILE A 222 0.67 -13.02 -8.87
N GLN A 223 0.29 -14.23 -8.47
CA GLN A 223 1.00 -15.43 -8.85
C GLN A 223 1.05 -15.64 -10.37
N ALA A 224 -0.04 -15.32 -11.06
CA ALA A 224 -0.13 -15.48 -12.51
C ALA A 224 0.67 -14.43 -13.29
N HIS A 225 0.73 -13.18 -12.81
CA HIS A 225 1.16 -12.04 -13.63
C HIS A 225 2.41 -11.30 -13.14
N LEU A 226 2.83 -11.42 -11.86
CA LEU A 226 3.94 -10.63 -11.33
C LEU A 226 5.25 -10.92 -12.06
N ARG A 227 5.57 -12.20 -12.33
CA ARG A 227 6.79 -12.56 -13.06
C ARG A 227 6.84 -11.91 -14.44
N THR A 228 5.71 -11.92 -15.15
CA THR A 228 5.60 -11.29 -16.48
C THR A 228 5.75 -9.77 -16.37
N ALA A 229 5.07 -9.12 -15.43
CA ALA A 229 5.15 -7.68 -15.22
C ALA A 229 6.57 -7.21 -14.86
N VAL A 230 7.35 -8.04 -14.15
CA VAL A 230 8.76 -7.77 -13.82
C VAL A 230 9.68 -7.98 -15.01
N ALA A 231 9.51 -9.08 -15.75
CA ALA A 231 10.37 -9.44 -16.89
C ALA A 231 10.06 -8.60 -18.13
N HIS A 232 8.81 -8.22 -18.33
CA HIS A 232 8.27 -7.50 -19.48
C HIS A 232 7.44 -6.31 -18.99
N GLY A 233 8.13 -5.25 -18.55
CA GLY A 233 7.50 -4.07 -17.94
C GLY A 233 6.56 -3.30 -18.87
N ASP A 234 6.63 -3.52 -20.17
CA ASP A 234 5.77 -2.97 -21.23
C ASP A 234 4.56 -3.84 -21.57
N ASP A 235 4.41 -5.02 -20.93
CA ASP A 235 3.23 -5.87 -21.09
C ASP A 235 2.03 -5.22 -20.37
N ILE A 236 1.15 -4.59 -21.16
CA ILE A 236 -0.01 -3.85 -20.64
C ILE A 236 -1.02 -4.78 -19.95
N GLU A 237 -1.18 -6.02 -20.42
CA GLU A 237 -2.09 -6.99 -19.80
C GLU A 237 -1.58 -7.39 -18.42
N ALA A 238 -0.29 -7.73 -18.30
CA ALA A 238 0.31 -8.05 -17.01
C ALA A 238 0.23 -6.86 -16.03
N ARG A 239 0.47 -5.63 -16.51
CA ARG A 239 0.31 -4.41 -15.70
C ARG A 239 -1.13 -4.20 -15.23
N GLU A 240 -2.10 -4.41 -16.11
CA GLU A 240 -3.52 -4.28 -15.76
C GLU A 240 -3.95 -5.32 -14.73
N GLN A 241 -3.55 -6.58 -14.91
CA GLN A 241 -3.84 -7.64 -13.94
C GLN A 241 -3.19 -7.36 -12.58
N MET A 242 -1.97 -6.81 -12.56
CA MET A 242 -1.31 -6.40 -11.32
C MET A 242 -2.00 -5.18 -10.68
N ALA A 243 -2.56 -4.25 -11.47
CA ALA A 243 -3.37 -3.14 -10.96
C ALA A 243 -4.65 -3.65 -10.27
N TYR A 244 -5.35 -4.60 -10.88
CA TYR A 244 -6.50 -5.25 -10.25
C TYR A 244 -6.08 -6.00 -8.97
N ALA A 245 -4.98 -6.75 -9.03
CA ALA A 245 -4.52 -7.55 -7.90
C ALA A 245 -4.22 -6.68 -6.66
N GLN A 246 -3.45 -5.59 -6.84
CA GLN A 246 -3.13 -4.69 -5.74
C GLN A 246 -4.37 -3.98 -5.19
N PHE A 247 -5.30 -3.59 -6.06
CA PHE A 247 -6.56 -2.98 -5.64
C PHE A 247 -7.39 -3.96 -4.78
N MET A 248 -7.51 -5.22 -5.20
CA MET A 248 -8.19 -6.27 -4.42
C MET A 248 -7.48 -6.56 -3.10
N ALA A 249 -6.14 -6.59 -3.09
CA ALA A 249 -5.37 -6.70 -1.85
C ALA A 249 -5.65 -5.50 -0.93
N GLY A 250 -5.78 -4.29 -1.51
CA GLY A 250 -6.21 -3.09 -0.81
C GLY A 250 -7.60 -3.22 -0.19
N MET A 251 -8.58 -3.73 -0.95
CA MET A 251 -9.92 -4.02 -0.42
C MET A 251 -9.88 -4.98 0.76
N ALA A 252 -8.99 -5.95 0.73
CA ALA A 252 -8.83 -6.91 1.80
C ALA A 252 -8.24 -6.24 3.06
N PHE A 253 -7.03 -5.69 2.98
CA PHE A 253 -6.36 -5.19 4.19
C PHE A 253 -6.95 -3.90 4.75
N ASN A 254 -7.52 -3.04 3.92
CA ASN A 254 -8.21 -1.83 4.38
C ASN A 254 -9.37 -2.17 5.35
N ASN A 255 -9.92 -3.38 5.24
CA ASN A 255 -11.09 -3.84 5.99
C ASN A 255 -10.80 -5.01 6.96
N ALA A 256 -9.70 -5.75 6.78
CA ALA A 256 -9.27 -6.84 7.66
C ALA A 256 -7.98 -6.50 8.43
N SER A 257 -7.35 -5.33 8.17
CA SER A 257 -6.05 -4.97 8.72
C SER A 257 -4.93 -5.92 8.25
N LEU A 258 -3.79 -5.87 8.92
CA LEU A 258 -2.52 -6.51 8.56
C LEU A 258 -2.03 -7.42 9.69
N GLY A 259 -0.75 -7.70 9.75
CA GLY A 259 -0.14 -8.56 10.75
C GLY A 259 1.31 -8.21 11.06
N TYR A 260 2.06 -9.19 11.56
CA TYR A 260 3.44 -8.98 11.96
C TYR A 260 4.42 -8.76 10.82
N VAL A 261 4.10 -9.14 9.57
CA VAL A 261 4.98 -8.81 8.44
C VAL A 261 5.11 -7.29 8.34
N HIS A 262 3.99 -6.58 8.27
CA HIS A 262 4.01 -5.11 8.22
C HIS A 262 4.53 -4.49 9.51
N ALA A 263 4.13 -4.99 10.68
CA ALA A 263 4.62 -4.49 11.96
C ALA A 263 6.14 -4.55 12.08
N MET A 264 6.77 -5.61 11.55
CA MET A 264 8.22 -5.78 11.53
C MET A 264 8.88 -4.97 10.41
N ALA A 265 8.31 -4.95 9.20
CA ALA A 265 8.83 -4.18 8.07
C ALA A 265 8.85 -2.66 8.34
N HIS A 266 7.86 -2.14 9.05
CA HIS A 266 7.83 -0.75 9.48
C HIS A 266 9.06 -0.37 10.31
N GLN A 267 9.54 -1.30 11.14
CA GLN A 267 10.73 -1.05 11.97
C GLN A 267 12.00 -0.99 11.12
N LEU A 268 12.14 -1.87 10.13
CA LEU A 268 13.26 -1.84 9.17
C LEU A 268 13.25 -0.55 8.34
N GLY A 269 12.06 -0.13 7.89
CA GLY A 269 11.90 1.14 7.18
C GLY A 269 12.19 2.36 8.05
N GLY A 270 11.74 2.37 9.31
CA GLY A 270 11.95 3.49 10.23
C GLY A 270 13.38 3.60 10.76
N PHE A 271 14.02 2.46 11.02
CA PHE A 271 15.36 2.42 11.63
C PHE A 271 16.50 2.54 10.61
N TYR A 272 16.35 1.92 9.44
CA TYR A 272 17.40 1.84 8.41
C TYR A 272 17.03 2.53 7.09
N ASP A 273 15.81 3.10 6.97
CA ASP A 273 15.28 3.66 5.70
C ASP A 273 15.24 2.64 4.55
N LEU A 274 14.96 1.36 4.87
CA LEU A 274 14.92 0.28 3.90
C LEU A 274 13.64 0.30 3.07
N PRO A 275 13.68 -0.21 1.80
CA PRO A 275 12.52 -0.25 0.93
C PRO A 275 11.42 -1.15 1.48
N HIS A 276 10.25 -0.58 1.75
CA HIS A 276 9.12 -1.23 2.44
C HIS A 276 8.70 -2.56 1.80
N GLY A 277 8.44 -2.58 0.49
CA GLY A 277 7.98 -3.79 -0.19
C GLY A 277 9.03 -4.92 -0.22
N VAL A 278 10.33 -4.58 -0.22
CA VAL A 278 11.41 -5.57 -0.12
C VAL A 278 11.45 -6.17 1.29
N CYS A 279 11.32 -5.34 2.32
CA CYS A 279 11.27 -5.82 3.71
C CYS A 279 10.08 -6.75 3.93
N ASN A 280 8.89 -6.37 3.43
CA ASN A 280 7.70 -7.20 3.49
C ASN A 280 7.92 -8.55 2.79
N ALA A 281 8.49 -8.55 1.59
CA ALA A 281 8.74 -9.77 0.81
C ALA A 281 9.67 -10.76 1.52
N ILE A 282 10.73 -10.26 2.17
CA ILE A 282 11.68 -11.09 2.92
C ILE A 282 11.03 -11.64 4.19
N LEU A 283 10.29 -10.83 4.93
CA LEU A 283 9.67 -11.22 6.20
C LEU A 283 8.46 -12.15 6.02
N LEU A 284 7.74 -12.05 4.90
CA LEU A 284 6.48 -12.76 4.68
C LEU A 284 6.56 -14.28 4.94
N PRO A 285 7.49 -15.06 4.35
CA PRO A 285 7.54 -16.51 4.58
C PRO A 285 7.84 -16.87 6.05
N HIS A 286 8.64 -16.07 6.75
CA HIS A 286 9.02 -16.34 8.13
C HIS A 286 7.85 -16.09 9.09
N VAL A 287 7.12 -15.00 8.91
CA VAL A 287 5.92 -14.70 9.71
C VAL A 287 4.80 -15.72 9.41
N GLN A 288 4.62 -16.11 8.13
CA GLN A 288 3.59 -17.11 7.82
C GLN A 288 3.93 -18.49 8.37
N ARG A 289 5.21 -18.86 8.47
CA ARG A 289 5.63 -20.08 9.19
C ARG A 289 5.26 -20.02 10.67
N TYR A 290 5.37 -18.86 11.30
CA TYR A 290 4.91 -18.65 12.66
C TYR A 290 3.38 -18.76 12.76
N ASN A 291 2.64 -18.15 11.83
CA ASN A 291 1.17 -18.17 11.78
C ASN A 291 0.61 -19.57 11.47
N ALA A 292 1.34 -20.40 10.74
CA ALA A 292 0.93 -21.77 10.39
C ALA A 292 0.64 -22.66 11.62
N GLN A 293 1.16 -22.28 12.79
CA GLN A 293 0.90 -23.00 14.03
C GLN A 293 -0.57 -22.88 14.51
N VAL A 294 -1.32 -21.86 14.04
CA VAL A 294 -2.69 -21.59 14.48
C VAL A 294 -3.70 -21.49 13.33
N CYS A 295 -3.28 -21.29 12.10
CA CYS A 295 -4.17 -21.18 10.95
C CYS A 295 -3.66 -21.91 9.68
N PRO A 296 -3.23 -23.20 9.79
CA PRO A 296 -2.67 -23.91 8.66
C PRO A 296 -3.67 -24.11 7.51
N GLU A 297 -4.97 -24.23 7.79
CA GLU A 297 -6.01 -24.37 6.77
C GLU A 297 -6.07 -23.13 5.86
N ARG A 298 -6.00 -21.93 6.46
CA ARG A 298 -6.01 -20.67 5.69
C ARG A 298 -4.77 -20.55 4.81
N LEU A 299 -3.61 -20.99 5.30
CA LEU A 299 -2.38 -21.01 4.49
C LEU A 299 -2.42 -22.08 3.40
N ARG A 300 -3.09 -23.22 3.60
CA ARG A 300 -3.34 -24.19 2.53
C ARG A 300 -4.21 -23.59 1.42
N ASP A 301 -5.19 -22.74 1.76
CA ASP A 301 -5.96 -22.00 0.76
C ASP A 301 -5.09 -21.01 -0.01
N VAL A 302 -4.14 -20.34 0.66
CA VAL A 302 -3.10 -19.50 0.02
C VAL A 302 -2.27 -20.33 -0.96
N ALA A 303 -1.82 -21.53 -0.58
CA ALA A 303 -1.09 -22.43 -1.48
C ALA A 303 -1.88 -22.72 -2.76
N LYS A 304 -3.17 -23.04 -2.60
CA LYS A 304 -4.07 -23.28 -3.73
C LYS A 304 -4.19 -22.05 -4.63
N ALA A 305 -4.36 -20.86 -4.05
CA ALA A 305 -4.42 -19.61 -4.80
C ALA A 305 -3.11 -19.30 -5.53
N MET A 306 -1.97 -19.73 -4.98
CA MET A 306 -0.66 -19.67 -5.63
C MET A 306 -0.42 -20.80 -6.66
N GLY A 307 -1.45 -21.56 -7.01
CA GLY A 307 -1.38 -22.60 -8.06
C GLY A 307 -0.81 -23.95 -7.62
N VAL A 308 -0.60 -24.16 -6.31
CA VAL A 308 -0.15 -25.44 -5.78
C VAL A 308 -1.31 -26.45 -5.76
N ASN A 309 -1.07 -27.67 -6.24
CA ASN A 309 -2.04 -28.75 -6.07
C ASN A 309 -2.01 -29.25 -4.61
N VAL A 310 -3.02 -28.91 -3.85
CA VAL A 310 -3.15 -29.25 -2.43
C VAL A 310 -4.00 -30.50 -2.17
N GLU A 311 -4.41 -31.20 -3.22
CA GLU A 311 -5.21 -32.43 -3.09
C GLU A 311 -4.44 -33.50 -2.32
N GLY A 312 -5.06 -34.04 -1.27
CA GLY A 312 -4.44 -35.05 -0.39
C GLY A 312 -3.45 -34.52 0.64
N MET A 313 -3.16 -33.21 0.65
CA MET A 313 -2.30 -32.60 1.68
C MET A 313 -3.07 -32.36 2.98
N SER A 314 -2.39 -32.58 4.11
CA SER A 314 -2.88 -32.04 5.40
C SER A 314 -2.86 -30.51 5.39
N ALA A 315 -3.49 -29.88 6.38
CA ALA A 315 -3.47 -28.43 6.51
C ALA A 315 -2.02 -27.90 6.68
N GLU A 316 -1.21 -28.57 7.49
CA GLU A 316 0.19 -28.23 7.75
C GLU A 316 1.07 -28.39 6.50
N GLN A 317 0.86 -29.49 5.73
CA GLN A 317 1.56 -29.68 4.46
C GLN A 317 1.19 -28.60 3.44
N GLY A 318 -0.09 -28.22 3.38
CA GLY A 318 -0.55 -27.12 2.53
C GLY A 318 0.02 -25.77 2.97
N ALA A 319 0.13 -25.54 4.28
CA ALA A 319 0.75 -24.30 4.80
C ALA A 319 2.24 -24.19 4.42
N GLU A 320 3.01 -25.27 4.56
CA GLU A 320 4.43 -25.27 4.13
C GLU A 320 4.54 -25.07 2.61
N ALA A 321 3.67 -25.69 1.83
CA ALA A 321 3.63 -25.50 0.38
C ALA A 321 3.30 -24.03 -0.02
N ALA A 322 2.48 -23.31 0.77
CA ALA A 322 2.25 -21.88 0.57
C ALA A 322 3.52 -21.08 0.81
N ILE A 323 4.24 -21.36 1.89
CA ILE A 323 5.48 -20.69 2.25
C ILE A 323 6.54 -20.91 1.16
N ASP A 324 6.69 -22.15 0.69
CA ASP A 324 7.59 -22.49 -0.41
C ASP A 324 7.24 -21.75 -1.71
N ALA A 325 5.96 -21.63 -2.04
CA ALA A 325 5.50 -20.89 -3.21
C ALA A 325 5.79 -19.38 -3.09
N ILE A 326 5.63 -18.79 -1.90
CA ILE A 326 5.99 -17.39 -1.63
C ILE A 326 7.49 -17.17 -1.81
N VAL A 327 8.33 -18.05 -1.24
CA VAL A 327 9.79 -17.99 -1.37
C VAL A 327 10.22 -18.11 -2.84
N ALA A 328 9.61 -19.04 -3.58
CA ALA A 328 9.89 -19.22 -5.00
C ALA A 328 9.55 -17.97 -5.82
N LEU A 329 8.36 -17.38 -5.59
CA LEU A 329 7.97 -16.16 -6.29
C LEU A 329 8.92 -15.00 -5.96
N ALA A 330 9.24 -14.77 -4.69
CA ALA A 330 10.18 -13.72 -4.27
C ALA A 330 11.54 -13.86 -4.95
N LYS A 331 12.08 -15.09 -4.99
CA LYS A 331 13.34 -15.41 -5.68
C LYS A 331 13.26 -15.14 -7.18
N ASP A 332 12.18 -15.57 -7.84
CA ASP A 332 12.01 -15.43 -9.29
C ASP A 332 11.93 -13.97 -9.73
N VAL A 333 11.42 -13.09 -8.87
CA VAL A 333 11.33 -11.65 -9.14
C VAL A 333 12.51 -10.85 -8.58
N GLY A 334 13.54 -11.52 -8.04
CA GLY A 334 14.82 -10.91 -7.65
C GLY A 334 14.80 -10.22 -6.29
N ILE A 335 13.94 -10.64 -5.35
CA ILE A 335 13.99 -10.17 -3.97
C ILE A 335 15.22 -10.81 -3.27
N PRO A 336 15.99 -10.04 -2.46
CA PRO A 336 17.08 -10.56 -1.64
C PRO A 336 16.62 -11.68 -0.70
N ALA A 337 17.53 -12.58 -0.35
CA ALA A 337 17.20 -13.74 0.48
C ALA A 337 17.02 -13.39 1.96
N GLY A 338 17.69 -12.33 2.45
CA GLY A 338 17.64 -11.94 3.85
C GLY A 338 17.81 -10.44 4.07
N ILE A 339 17.37 -9.96 5.22
CA ILE A 339 17.44 -8.53 5.59
C ILE A 339 18.88 -8.06 5.84
N HIS A 340 19.82 -8.98 6.12
CA HIS A 340 21.25 -8.65 6.24
C HIS A 340 21.84 -8.10 4.94
N GLU A 341 21.35 -8.56 3.77
CA GLU A 341 21.78 -8.04 2.47
C GLU A 341 21.38 -6.56 2.28
N LEU A 342 20.39 -6.10 3.05
CA LEU A 342 19.95 -4.71 3.08
C LEU A 342 20.67 -3.88 4.15
N GLY A 343 21.56 -4.50 4.94
CA GLY A 343 22.34 -3.84 5.98
C GLY A 343 21.75 -3.93 7.39
N ALA A 344 20.68 -4.70 7.61
CA ALA A 344 20.18 -4.96 8.96
C ALA A 344 21.20 -5.76 9.79
N LYS A 345 21.23 -5.51 11.11
CA LYS A 345 22.21 -6.11 12.03
C LYS A 345 21.53 -6.89 13.14
N LEU A 346 22.16 -8.00 13.55
CA LEU A 346 21.68 -8.82 14.66
C LEU A 346 21.57 -8.03 15.98
N GLU A 347 22.50 -7.11 16.23
CA GLU A 347 22.56 -6.32 17.47
C GLU A 347 21.34 -5.40 17.66
N ASP A 348 20.63 -5.04 16.58
CA ASP A 348 19.49 -4.14 16.60
C ASP A 348 18.14 -4.89 16.75
N ILE A 349 18.13 -6.22 16.57
CA ILE A 349 16.92 -7.04 16.63
C ILE A 349 16.10 -6.82 17.91
N PRO A 350 16.68 -6.77 19.12
CA PRO A 350 15.89 -6.54 20.33
C PRO A 350 15.07 -5.24 20.28
N THR A 351 15.66 -4.16 19.75
CA THR A 351 14.97 -2.87 19.61
C THR A 351 13.88 -2.94 18.53
N LEU A 352 14.17 -3.59 17.40
CA LEU A 352 13.19 -3.77 16.33
C LEU A 352 12.00 -4.62 16.80
N ALA A 353 12.24 -5.67 17.60
CA ALA A 353 11.21 -6.54 18.17
C ALA A 353 10.31 -5.78 19.16
N ASP A 354 10.89 -5.00 20.07
CA ASP A 354 10.16 -4.15 20.99
C ASP A 354 9.22 -3.17 20.30
N ASN A 355 9.65 -2.59 19.18
CA ASN A 355 8.88 -1.65 18.41
C ASN A 355 7.80 -2.34 17.57
N ALA A 356 8.11 -3.49 16.96
CA ALA A 356 7.15 -4.27 16.18
C ALA A 356 5.94 -4.72 17.03
N LEU A 357 6.15 -5.07 18.30
CA LEU A 357 5.09 -5.44 19.23
C LEU A 357 4.13 -4.28 19.56
N LYS A 358 4.57 -3.05 19.38
CA LYS A 358 3.76 -1.84 19.63
C LYS A 358 3.02 -1.37 18.37
N ASP A 359 3.38 -1.89 17.22
CA ASP A 359 2.78 -1.51 15.94
C ASP A 359 1.36 -2.05 15.83
N ALA A 360 0.42 -1.18 15.46
CA ALA A 360 -1.00 -1.50 15.38
C ALA A 360 -1.33 -2.63 14.38
N CYS A 361 -0.50 -2.83 13.35
CA CYS A 361 -0.68 -3.92 12.38
C CYS A 361 -0.61 -5.30 13.06
N GLY A 362 0.23 -5.45 14.08
CA GLY A 362 0.39 -6.71 14.81
C GLY A 362 -0.84 -7.18 15.57
N PHE A 363 -1.75 -6.27 15.93
CA PHE A 363 -2.93 -6.61 16.77
C PHE A 363 -3.93 -7.54 16.08
N THR A 364 -3.94 -7.60 14.78
CA THR A 364 -4.81 -8.47 13.98
C THR A 364 -4.12 -9.74 13.47
N ASN A 365 -2.85 -9.94 13.83
CA ASN A 365 -2.13 -11.17 13.50
C ASN A 365 -2.80 -12.38 14.18
N PRO A 366 -2.95 -13.52 13.51
CA PRO A 366 -3.72 -14.67 14.05
C PRO A 366 -3.11 -15.26 15.31
N LYS A 367 -1.80 -15.20 15.48
CA LYS A 367 -1.10 -15.61 16.70
C LYS A 367 -0.35 -14.42 17.27
N GLN A 368 -0.66 -14.06 18.52
CA GLN A 368 0.08 -13.01 19.23
C GLN A 368 1.45 -13.54 19.69
N ALA A 369 2.47 -12.70 19.53
CA ALA A 369 3.87 -13.08 19.77
C ALA A 369 4.43 -12.43 21.03
N THR A 370 5.42 -13.10 21.64
CA THR A 370 6.32 -12.51 22.64
C THR A 370 7.48 -11.78 21.96
N HIS A 371 8.25 -11.03 22.76
CA HIS A 371 9.47 -10.37 22.26
C HIS A 371 10.49 -11.39 21.71
N GLU A 372 10.65 -12.52 22.37
CA GLU A 372 11.55 -13.60 21.96
C GLU A 372 11.12 -14.24 20.64
N GLU A 373 9.79 -14.41 20.45
CA GLU A 373 9.24 -14.95 19.19
C GLU A 373 9.45 -14.00 18.03
N ILE A 374 9.21 -12.69 18.19
CA ILE A 374 9.48 -11.68 17.14
C ILE A 374 10.98 -11.60 16.84
N SER A 375 11.83 -11.62 17.87
CA SER A 375 13.29 -11.66 17.69
C SER A 375 13.72 -12.87 16.89
N ALA A 376 13.21 -14.05 17.19
CA ALA A 376 13.50 -15.28 16.44
C ALA A 376 13.04 -15.22 14.98
N ILE A 377 11.91 -14.54 14.69
CA ILE A 377 11.45 -14.33 13.29
C ILE A 377 12.43 -13.41 12.55
N PHE A 378 12.89 -12.31 13.19
CA PHE A 378 13.90 -11.43 12.59
C PHE A 378 15.22 -12.18 12.34
N GLU A 379 15.69 -12.98 13.32
CA GLU A 379 16.91 -13.79 13.18
C GLU A 379 16.80 -14.79 12.03
N ALA A 380 15.62 -15.41 11.85
CA ALA A 380 15.38 -16.34 10.74
C ALA A 380 15.34 -15.64 9.36
N ALA A 381 15.06 -14.34 9.33
CA ALA A 381 15.02 -13.53 8.12
C ALA A 381 16.36 -12.84 7.81
N MET A 382 17.40 -13.02 8.67
CA MET A 382 18.74 -12.48 8.42
C MET A 382 19.44 -13.22 7.29
#